data_100a851db19d740e73324ae1f2ef78e8
#
_entry.id   100a851db19d740e73324ae1f2ef78e8
#
_cell.length_a   1.000
_cell.length_b   1.000
_cell.length_c   1.000
_cell.angle_alpha   90.00
_cell.angle_beta   90.00
_cell.angle_gamma   90.00
#
_symmetry.space_group_name_H-M   'P 1'
#
loop_
_entity.id
_entity.type
_entity.pdbx_description
1 polymer ?
#
loop_
_entity_poly.entity_id
_entity_poly.type
_entity_poly.pdbx_seq_one_letter_code
_entity_poly.pdbx_strand_id
1 'polypeptide(L)'
;MNDLRDYLKAHGLARPISVNEILGQESWTIAGYTAGVIAAYERADILSAMRSCWPDPQDMSRSYVENTCDNPTLDGLLYVDRKQKRPGWHVYKTYAEMEGVRLYTMTDSPKLHALAALDKAAGTLRLLLGKYENDSPGDTQVVLKNIGRLFSSQHSGTVHLCAEQIPDVGSGPLEAPVVTLDRALSVENEELSFTLPQFYHSDAYRVVLSLSEPCRASH
;
A
#
# COMPACT_ATOMS: atom_id res chain seq x y z
N MET A 1 -16.41 -5.46 -9.25
CA MET A 1 -15.49 -5.63 -10.40
C MET A 1 -15.55 -7.02 -10.99
N ASN A 2 -15.58 -8.09 -10.18
CA ASN A 2 -15.75 -9.46 -10.69
C ASN A 2 -17.06 -9.59 -11.48
N ASP A 3 -18.16 -9.07 -10.97
CA ASP A 3 -19.46 -9.09 -11.63
C ASP A 3 -19.43 -8.44 -13.04
N LEU A 4 -18.65 -7.34 -13.21
CA LEU A 4 -18.48 -6.73 -14.53
C LEU A 4 -17.68 -7.62 -15.48
N ARG A 5 -16.63 -8.28 -14.99
CA ARG A 5 -15.86 -9.25 -15.80
C ARG A 5 -16.71 -10.43 -16.23
N ASP A 6 -17.48 -10.99 -15.31
CA ASP A 6 -18.37 -12.11 -15.58
C ASP A 6 -19.47 -11.72 -16.58
N TYR A 7 -20.01 -10.52 -16.44
CA TYR A 7 -20.95 -9.97 -17.41
C TYR A 7 -20.32 -9.83 -18.79
N LEU A 8 -19.14 -9.19 -18.90
CA LEU A 8 -18.44 -9.01 -20.16
C LEU A 8 -18.11 -10.35 -20.81
N LYS A 9 -17.63 -11.31 -20.03
CA LYS A 9 -17.33 -12.68 -20.51
C LYS A 9 -18.57 -13.40 -21.03
N ALA A 10 -19.69 -13.30 -20.32
CA ALA A 10 -20.96 -13.90 -20.72
C ALA A 10 -21.49 -13.34 -22.07
N HIS A 11 -21.08 -12.10 -22.40
CA HIS A 11 -21.45 -11.44 -23.67
C HIS A 11 -20.34 -11.52 -24.73
N GLY A 12 -19.32 -12.37 -24.55
CA GLY A 12 -18.22 -12.53 -25.51
C GLY A 12 -17.27 -11.31 -25.58
N LEU A 13 -17.30 -10.43 -24.59
CA LEU A 13 -16.53 -9.19 -24.50
C LEU A 13 -15.37 -9.33 -23.54
N ALA A 14 -14.39 -10.17 -23.84
CA ALA A 14 -13.15 -10.26 -23.06
C ALA A 14 -12.28 -9.04 -23.35
N ARG A 15 -12.45 -7.99 -22.56
CA ARG A 15 -11.69 -6.73 -22.66
C ARG A 15 -10.98 -6.41 -21.36
N PRO A 16 -9.78 -5.80 -21.41
CA PRO A 16 -9.15 -5.23 -20.22
C PRO A 16 -10.01 -4.10 -19.66
N ILE A 17 -10.01 -3.98 -18.33
CA ILE A 17 -10.76 -2.94 -17.62
C ILE A 17 -9.78 -1.88 -17.15
N SER A 18 -10.07 -0.62 -17.51
CA SER A 18 -9.41 0.56 -16.95
C SER A 18 -10.41 1.34 -16.10
N VAL A 19 -9.94 1.89 -15.01
CA VAL A 19 -10.75 2.72 -14.11
C VAL A 19 -10.21 4.13 -14.15
N ASN A 20 -11.06 5.07 -14.54
CA ASN A 20 -10.76 6.48 -14.48
C ASN A 20 -11.28 7.05 -13.17
N GLU A 21 -10.55 7.99 -12.59
CA GLU A 21 -10.97 8.72 -11.40
C GLU A 21 -11.18 7.84 -10.17
N ILE A 22 -10.09 7.30 -9.65
CA ILE A 22 -10.08 6.62 -8.37
C ILE A 22 -9.78 7.60 -7.23
N LEU A 23 -10.28 7.29 -6.04
CA LEU A 23 -10.17 8.08 -4.81
C LEU A 23 -10.99 9.39 -4.87
N GLY A 24 -12.12 9.36 -4.18
CA GLY A 24 -12.97 10.53 -4.02
C GLY A 24 -12.34 11.62 -3.14
N GLN A 25 -12.91 12.80 -3.18
CA GLN A 25 -12.40 14.00 -2.52
C GLN A 25 -12.18 13.83 -0.99
N GLU A 26 -12.97 13.00 -0.33
CA GLU A 26 -12.90 12.80 1.12
C GLU A 26 -11.79 11.81 1.55
N SER A 27 -11.30 11.00 0.64
CA SER A 27 -10.41 9.87 0.96
C SER A 27 -9.04 9.94 0.29
N TRP A 28 -8.83 10.90 -0.59
CA TRP A 28 -7.63 10.98 -1.43
C TRP A 28 -6.32 11.25 -0.67
N THR A 29 -6.40 11.78 0.55
CA THR A 29 -5.23 12.00 1.42
C THR A 29 -4.99 10.84 2.40
N ILE A 30 -5.96 9.94 2.58
CA ILE A 30 -5.93 8.89 3.59
C ILE A 30 -5.06 7.72 3.14
N ALA A 31 -3.98 7.44 3.86
CA ALA A 31 -3.02 6.39 3.53
C ALA A 31 -3.65 5.00 3.48
N GLY A 32 -4.41 4.62 4.52
CA GLY A 32 -5.04 3.31 4.63
C GLY A 32 -6.03 3.05 3.50
N TYR A 33 -6.83 4.06 3.16
CA TYR A 33 -7.77 3.99 2.05
C TYR A 33 -7.04 3.83 0.70
N THR A 34 -6.00 4.63 0.48
CA THR A 34 -5.20 4.56 -0.75
C THR A 34 -4.58 3.16 -0.92
N ALA A 35 -3.99 2.61 0.12
CA ALA A 35 -3.42 1.26 0.09
C ALA A 35 -4.49 0.18 -0.16
N GLY A 36 -5.66 0.32 0.47
CA GLY A 36 -6.80 -0.57 0.28
C GLY A 36 -7.33 -0.59 -1.15
N VAL A 37 -7.48 0.59 -1.75
CA VAL A 37 -7.93 0.73 -3.16
C VAL A 37 -6.93 0.11 -4.13
N ILE A 38 -5.63 0.38 -3.96
CA ILE A 38 -4.58 -0.22 -4.80
C ILE A 38 -4.65 -1.75 -4.68
N ALA A 39 -4.73 -2.29 -3.46
CA ALA A 39 -4.82 -3.74 -3.25
C ALA A 39 -6.09 -4.35 -3.86
N ALA A 40 -7.21 -3.67 -3.80
CA ALA A 40 -8.46 -4.12 -4.40
C ALA A 40 -8.38 -4.16 -5.93
N TYR A 41 -7.74 -3.19 -6.54
CA TYR A 41 -7.59 -3.13 -8.00
C TYR A 41 -6.59 -4.15 -8.53
N GLU A 42 -5.48 -4.36 -7.86
CA GLU A 42 -4.54 -5.44 -8.19
C GLU A 42 -5.25 -6.80 -8.16
N ARG A 43 -6.02 -7.09 -7.11
CA ARG A 43 -6.78 -8.34 -7.03
C ARG A 43 -7.87 -8.47 -8.09
N ALA A 44 -8.44 -7.37 -8.52
CA ALA A 44 -9.42 -7.33 -9.58
C ALA A 44 -8.79 -7.36 -10.97
N ASP A 45 -7.46 -7.47 -11.09
CA ASP A 45 -6.71 -7.50 -12.34
C ASP A 45 -7.10 -6.33 -13.27
N ILE A 46 -7.14 -5.13 -12.72
CA ILE A 46 -7.41 -3.89 -13.46
C ILE A 46 -6.17 -3.53 -14.27
N LEU A 47 -6.34 -3.26 -15.57
CA LEU A 47 -5.24 -2.89 -16.46
C LEU A 47 -4.58 -1.58 -16.04
N SER A 48 -5.39 -0.59 -15.70
CA SER A 48 -4.94 0.71 -15.24
C SER A 48 -6.00 1.38 -14.37
N ALA A 49 -5.53 2.20 -13.45
CA ALA A 49 -6.37 3.06 -12.64
C ALA A 49 -5.71 4.44 -12.54
N MET A 50 -6.48 5.49 -12.75
CA MET A 50 -6.00 6.87 -12.71
C MET A 50 -6.56 7.57 -11.47
N ARG A 51 -5.68 8.24 -10.74
CA ARG A 51 -6.07 9.05 -9.61
C ARG A 51 -6.91 10.24 -10.09
N SER A 52 -7.97 10.54 -9.36
CA SER A 52 -8.84 11.68 -9.67
C SER A 52 -8.11 13.00 -9.48
N CYS A 53 -8.41 13.95 -10.35
CA CYS A 53 -7.89 15.31 -10.31
C CYS A 53 -8.76 16.19 -9.41
N TRP A 54 -8.52 16.18 -8.11
CA TRP A 54 -9.26 17.01 -7.18
C TRP A 54 -8.50 18.28 -6.81
N PRO A 55 -9.19 19.42 -6.65
CA PRO A 55 -8.55 20.63 -6.14
C PRO A 55 -8.09 20.40 -4.71
N ASP A 56 -6.90 20.87 -4.39
CA ASP A 56 -6.41 20.83 -3.03
C ASP A 56 -7.20 21.83 -2.18
N PRO A 57 -7.94 21.38 -1.15
CA PRO A 57 -8.72 22.28 -0.30
C PRO A 57 -7.87 23.32 0.45
N GLN A 58 -6.56 23.12 0.52
CA GLN A 58 -5.63 24.06 1.12
C GLN A 58 -4.99 25.01 0.10
N ASP A 59 -5.09 24.70 -1.20
CA ASP A 59 -4.66 25.60 -2.28
C ASP A 59 -5.86 26.32 -2.89
N MET A 60 -6.50 27.17 -2.12
CA MET A 60 -7.63 28.00 -2.55
C MET A 60 -7.23 29.14 -3.50
N SER A 61 -5.95 29.24 -3.88
CA SER A 61 -5.45 30.27 -4.78
C SER A 61 -5.92 30.08 -6.23
N ARG A 62 -6.42 28.88 -6.56
CA ARG A 62 -6.99 28.58 -7.87
C ARG A 62 -8.51 28.47 -7.78
N SER A 63 -9.19 29.20 -8.62
CA SER A 63 -10.64 29.09 -8.80
C SER A 63 -11.01 27.64 -9.09
N TYR A 64 -12.04 27.13 -8.43
CA TYR A 64 -12.63 25.81 -8.62
C TYR A 64 -12.99 25.48 -10.11
N VAL A 65 -13.00 26.48 -10.94
CA VAL A 65 -13.39 26.42 -12.37
C VAL A 65 -12.15 26.22 -13.27
N GLU A 66 -10.95 26.50 -12.79
CA GLU A 66 -9.73 26.36 -13.57
C GLU A 66 -9.13 24.98 -13.39
N ASN A 67 -9.37 24.13 -14.37
CA ASN A 67 -8.72 22.85 -14.63
C ASN A 67 -8.02 22.18 -13.43
N THR A 68 -8.78 21.40 -12.69
CA THR A 68 -8.30 20.68 -11.51
C THR A 68 -7.17 19.68 -11.82
N CYS A 69 -7.04 19.25 -13.07
CA CYS A 69 -6.03 18.26 -13.48
C CYS A 69 -4.62 18.85 -13.68
N ASP A 70 -4.48 20.16 -13.78
CA ASP A 70 -3.18 20.83 -13.77
C ASP A 70 -2.82 21.26 -12.33
N ASN A 71 -2.78 20.29 -11.44
CA ASN A 71 -2.59 20.52 -10.03
C ASN A 71 -1.12 20.33 -9.65
N PRO A 72 -0.43 21.40 -9.20
CA PRO A 72 0.99 21.34 -8.87
C PRO A 72 1.31 20.50 -7.63
N THR A 73 0.30 20.08 -6.86
CA THR A 73 0.46 19.18 -5.72
C THR A 73 0.40 17.70 -6.12
N LEU A 74 0.41 17.38 -7.43
CA LEU A 74 0.24 16.02 -7.96
C LEU A 74 -1.01 15.33 -7.38
N ASP A 75 -2.14 16.02 -7.51
CA ASP A 75 -3.44 15.56 -6.99
C ASP A 75 -3.37 15.24 -5.48
N GLY A 76 -2.73 16.12 -4.73
CA GLY A 76 -2.63 16.03 -3.29
C GLY A 76 -1.64 15.01 -2.75
N LEU A 77 -0.76 14.47 -3.55
CA LEU A 77 0.36 13.67 -3.06
C LEU A 77 1.44 14.55 -2.41
N LEU A 78 1.57 15.78 -2.88
CA LEU A 78 2.43 16.79 -2.27
C LEU A 78 1.59 17.78 -1.45
N TYR A 79 2.22 18.36 -0.44
CA TYR A 79 1.65 19.47 0.30
C TYR A 79 1.62 20.74 -0.57
N VAL A 80 0.89 21.78 -0.14
CA VAL A 80 0.72 23.03 -0.91
C VAL A 80 2.03 23.75 -1.25
N ASP A 81 3.08 23.52 -0.48
CA ASP A 81 4.43 24.01 -0.76
C ASP A 81 5.13 23.28 -1.93
N ARG A 82 4.51 22.22 -2.46
CA ARG A 82 5.01 21.37 -3.57
C ARG A 82 6.34 20.66 -3.30
N LYS A 83 6.74 20.55 -2.05
CA LYS A 83 8.01 19.95 -1.62
C LYS A 83 7.77 18.83 -0.62
N GLN A 84 7.00 19.12 0.42
CA GLN A 84 6.70 18.16 1.44
C GLN A 84 5.69 17.13 0.92
N LYS A 85 5.83 15.88 1.37
CA LYS A 85 5.05 14.73 0.93
C LYS A 85 3.89 14.53 1.89
N ARG A 86 2.75 14.09 1.40
CA ARG A 86 1.62 13.64 2.22
C ARG A 86 1.64 12.11 2.40
N PRO A 87 0.84 11.55 3.32
CA PRO A 87 0.78 10.11 3.54
C PRO A 87 0.57 9.29 2.26
N GLY A 88 -0.32 9.73 1.36
CA GLY A 88 -0.57 9.07 0.08
C GLY A 88 0.68 8.93 -0.80
N TRP A 89 1.59 9.91 -0.79
CA TRP A 89 2.87 9.78 -1.50
C TRP A 89 3.66 8.55 -1.06
N HIS A 90 3.76 8.32 0.25
CA HIS A 90 4.51 7.20 0.80
C HIS A 90 3.86 5.85 0.45
N VAL A 91 2.53 5.81 0.34
CA VAL A 91 1.81 4.64 -0.15
C VAL A 91 2.16 4.34 -1.60
N TYR A 92 2.09 5.33 -2.49
CA TYR A 92 2.44 5.16 -3.90
C TYR A 92 3.93 4.82 -4.09
N LYS A 93 4.82 5.45 -3.31
CA LYS A 93 6.24 5.08 -3.30
C LYS A 93 6.42 3.61 -2.92
N THR A 94 5.79 3.17 -1.82
CA THR A 94 5.83 1.77 -1.39
C THR A 94 5.32 0.84 -2.48
N TYR A 95 4.20 1.17 -3.11
CA TYR A 95 3.64 0.37 -4.19
C TYR A 95 4.58 0.30 -5.41
N ALA A 96 5.19 1.40 -5.80
CA ALA A 96 6.16 1.45 -6.90
C ALA A 96 7.42 0.62 -6.62
N GLU A 97 7.80 0.46 -5.35
CA GLU A 97 8.93 -0.38 -4.92
C GLU A 97 8.59 -1.88 -4.84
N MET A 98 7.32 -2.25 -4.99
CA MET A 98 6.85 -3.65 -4.93
C MET A 98 7.13 -4.38 -6.26
N GLU A 99 8.38 -4.58 -6.57
CA GLU A 99 8.84 -5.33 -7.74
C GLU A 99 8.73 -6.84 -7.53
N GLY A 100 8.82 -7.59 -8.65
CA GLY A 100 8.85 -9.05 -8.63
C GLY A 100 7.47 -9.70 -8.74
N VAL A 101 7.33 -10.88 -8.16
CA VAL A 101 6.12 -11.71 -8.28
C VAL A 101 5.11 -11.34 -7.21
N ARG A 102 3.86 -11.08 -7.60
CA ARG A 102 2.76 -10.91 -6.65
C ARG A 102 2.45 -12.23 -5.94
N LEU A 103 2.35 -12.17 -4.63
CA LEU A 103 1.97 -13.31 -3.81
C LEU A 103 0.49 -13.24 -3.45
N TYR A 104 -0.09 -14.41 -3.24
CA TYR A 104 -1.47 -14.51 -2.76
C TYR A 104 -1.56 -13.98 -1.33
N THR A 105 -2.53 -13.12 -1.08
CA THR A 105 -2.82 -12.53 0.24
C THR A 105 -4.26 -12.81 0.63
N MET A 106 -4.48 -13.14 1.90
CA MET A 106 -5.78 -13.26 2.53
C MET A 106 -5.85 -12.36 3.77
N THR A 107 -7.02 -11.82 4.03
CA THR A 107 -7.32 -11.08 5.26
C THR A 107 -8.61 -11.65 5.87
N ASP A 108 -8.70 -11.70 7.17
CA ASP A 108 -9.87 -12.14 7.92
C ASP A 108 -10.93 -11.02 8.10
N SER A 109 -10.58 -9.81 7.73
CA SER A 109 -11.47 -8.64 7.73
C SER A 109 -11.68 -8.10 6.32
N PRO A 110 -12.93 -7.82 5.90
CA PRO A 110 -13.21 -7.18 4.63
C PRO A 110 -12.69 -5.74 4.56
N LYS A 111 -12.34 -5.15 5.70
CA LYS A 111 -11.83 -3.78 5.82
C LYS A 111 -10.31 -3.70 5.77
N LEU A 112 -9.62 -4.83 5.91
CA LEU A 112 -8.17 -4.91 5.81
C LEU A 112 -7.79 -5.45 4.43
N HIS A 113 -6.95 -4.72 3.75
CA HIS A 113 -6.41 -5.11 2.45
C HIS A 113 -4.89 -5.21 2.52
N ALA A 114 -4.36 -6.21 1.82
CA ALA A 114 -2.93 -6.43 1.76
C ALA A 114 -2.49 -6.77 0.34
N LEU A 115 -1.31 -6.30 -0.02
CA LEU A 115 -0.54 -6.74 -1.18
C LEU A 115 0.79 -7.30 -0.70
N ALA A 116 1.30 -8.30 -1.41
CA ALA A 116 2.63 -8.83 -1.17
C ALA A 116 3.34 -9.06 -2.51
N ALA A 117 4.62 -8.71 -2.56
CA ALA A 117 5.48 -8.94 -3.71
C ALA A 117 6.83 -9.49 -3.29
N LEU A 118 7.30 -10.50 -4.02
CA LEU A 118 8.60 -11.15 -3.80
C LEU A 118 9.55 -10.80 -4.94
N ASP A 119 10.59 -10.06 -4.62
CA ASP A 119 11.77 -9.92 -5.47
C ASP A 119 12.78 -11.02 -5.11
N LYS A 120 12.80 -12.07 -5.91
CA LYS A 120 13.70 -13.21 -5.71
C LYS A 120 15.19 -12.83 -5.93
N ALA A 121 15.44 -11.90 -6.82
CA ALA A 121 16.79 -11.48 -7.14
C ALA A 121 17.41 -10.66 -6.00
N ALA A 122 16.62 -9.78 -5.41
CA ALA A 122 17.01 -9.00 -4.25
C ALA A 122 16.86 -9.76 -2.91
N GLY A 123 16.22 -10.93 -2.90
CA GLY A 123 15.90 -11.65 -1.66
C GLY A 123 15.02 -10.84 -0.72
N THR A 124 14.04 -10.13 -1.27
CA THR A 124 13.21 -9.18 -0.52
C THR A 124 11.73 -9.46 -0.73
N LEU A 125 11.00 -9.57 0.36
CA LEU A 125 9.54 -9.61 0.38
C LEU A 125 9.00 -8.27 0.89
N ARG A 126 8.10 -7.66 0.13
CA ARG A 126 7.45 -6.40 0.49
C ARG A 126 5.97 -6.59 0.65
N LEU A 127 5.40 -5.98 1.69
CA LEU A 127 3.97 -5.92 1.91
C LEU A 127 3.51 -4.47 2.01
N LEU A 128 2.33 -4.20 1.48
CA LEU A 128 1.58 -2.97 1.67
C LEU A 128 0.22 -3.34 2.25
N LEU A 129 -0.10 -2.80 3.40
CA LEU A 129 -1.37 -3.04 4.09
C LEU A 129 -2.10 -1.71 4.30
N GLY A 130 -3.40 -1.72 4.17
CA GLY A 130 -4.26 -0.58 4.46
C GLY A 130 -5.59 -1.01 5.02
N LYS A 131 -6.06 -0.32 6.04
CA LYS A 131 -7.41 -0.48 6.55
C LYS A 131 -8.34 0.51 5.87
N TYR A 132 -9.41 -0.01 5.33
CA TYR A 132 -10.49 0.72 4.69
C TYR A 132 -11.70 0.75 5.62
N GLU A 133 -12.31 1.92 5.82
CA GLU A 133 -13.40 2.18 6.75
C GLU A 133 -13.04 2.20 8.24
N ASN A 134 -13.94 2.87 9.01
CA ASN A 134 -13.86 2.97 10.46
C ASN A 134 -13.86 1.59 11.12
N ASP A 135 -12.74 1.25 11.67
CA ASP A 135 -12.56 0.08 12.52
C ASP A 135 -11.80 0.48 13.78
N SER A 136 -12.03 -0.19 14.87
CA SER A 136 -11.30 0.08 16.10
C SER A 136 -9.81 -0.15 15.87
N PRO A 137 -8.94 0.71 16.42
CA PRO A 137 -7.51 0.44 16.40
C PRO A 137 -7.23 -0.89 17.10
N GLY A 138 -6.32 -1.64 16.55
CA GLY A 138 -5.96 -2.93 17.11
C GLY A 138 -4.70 -3.48 16.47
N ASP A 139 -4.12 -4.43 17.14
CA ASP A 139 -2.98 -5.15 16.63
C ASP A 139 -3.40 -6.03 15.45
N THR A 140 -2.56 -6.09 14.43
CA THR A 140 -2.80 -6.92 13.25
C THR A 140 -1.71 -7.97 13.16
N GLN A 141 -2.10 -9.24 13.31
CA GLN A 141 -1.17 -10.35 13.12
C GLN A 141 -0.96 -10.61 11.63
N VAL A 142 0.29 -10.68 11.21
CA VAL A 142 0.70 -11.08 9.87
C VAL A 142 1.33 -12.46 9.96
N VAL A 143 0.85 -13.38 9.13
CA VAL A 143 1.36 -14.75 9.04
C VAL A 143 1.82 -15.01 7.60
N LEU A 144 3.09 -15.33 7.43
CA LEU A 144 3.71 -15.67 6.16
C LEU A 144 3.96 -17.18 6.14
N LYS A 145 3.38 -17.86 5.16
CA LYS A 145 3.50 -19.33 5.01
C LYS A 145 4.41 -19.68 3.84
N ASN A 146 5.07 -20.85 3.95
CA ASN A 146 6.02 -21.36 2.95
C ASN A 146 7.21 -20.41 2.71
N ILE A 147 7.63 -19.68 3.74
CA ILE A 147 8.65 -18.65 3.62
C ILE A 147 10.03 -19.24 3.28
N GLY A 148 10.31 -20.48 3.68
CA GLY A 148 11.54 -21.18 3.31
C GLY A 148 11.70 -21.37 1.81
N ARG A 149 10.61 -21.44 1.05
CA ARG A 149 10.64 -21.51 -0.41
C ARG A 149 10.83 -20.15 -1.07
N LEU A 150 10.54 -19.08 -0.34
CA LEU A 150 10.65 -17.70 -0.83
C LEU A 150 12.12 -17.23 -0.78
N PHE A 151 12.78 -17.58 0.29
CA PHE A 151 14.20 -17.26 0.51
C PHE A 151 14.99 -18.55 0.28
N SER A 152 15.62 -18.70 -0.88
CA SER A 152 16.34 -19.92 -1.29
C SER A 152 17.25 -20.49 -0.19
N SER A 153 17.42 -21.80 -0.21
CA SER A 153 17.98 -22.72 0.79
C SER A 153 19.39 -22.44 1.36
N GLN A 154 19.97 -21.28 1.12
CA GLN A 154 21.35 -20.97 1.53
C GLN A 154 21.46 -20.06 2.76
N HIS A 155 20.35 -19.64 3.36
CA HIS A 155 20.40 -18.72 4.51
C HIS A 155 19.89 -19.37 5.79
N SER A 156 20.67 -19.21 6.83
CA SER A 156 20.36 -19.59 8.20
C SER A 156 19.02 -18.99 8.64
N GLY A 157 17.95 -19.67 8.52
CA GLY A 157 16.61 -19.43 9.07
C GLY A 157 16.23 -18.07 9.69
N THR A 158 16.98 -16.99 9.39
CA THR A 158 16.78 -15.65 9.94
C THR A 158 16.53 -14.65 8.83
N VAL A 159 15.48 -13.84 9.00
CA VAL A 159 15.14 -12.72 8.13
C VAL A 159 15.08 -11.44 8.95
N HIS A 160 15.46 -10.33 8.36
CA HIS A 160 15.31 -9.02 8.96
C HIS A 160 13.92 -8.45 8.61
N LEU A 161 13.14 -8.09 9.62
CA LEU A 161 11.85 -7.46 9.51
C LEU A 161 11.97 -5.95 9.76
N CYS A 162 11.54 -5.17 8.80
CA CYS A 162 11.29 -3.75 8.93
C CYS A 162 9.81 -3.47 8.69
N ALA A 163 9.10 -2.89 9.65
CA ALA A 163 7.74 -2.40 9.46
C ALA A 163 7.67 -0.90 9.77
N GLU A 164 7.09 -0.17 8.84
CA GLU A 164 6.90 1.28 8.92
C GLU A 164 5.41 1.59 8.81
N GLN A 165 4.90 2.34 9.76
CA GLN A 165 3.55 2.90 9.71
C GLN A 165 3.56 4.20 8.90
N ILE A 166 2.62 4.32 7.99
CA ILE A 166 2.30 5.56 7.26
C ILE A 166 1.05 6.12 7.93
N PRO A 167 1.19 6.96 8.97
CA PRO A 167 0.05 7.45 9.73
C PRO A 167 -0.77 8.43 8.92
N ASP A 168 -2.07 8.47 9.21
CA ASP A 168 -2.91 9.56 8.77
C ASP A 168 -2.61 10.82 9.60
N VAL A 169 -2.15 11.84 8.94
CA VAL A 169 -1.91 13.17 9.54
C VAL A 169 -2.89 14.21 8.99
N GLY A 170 -4.02 13.74 8.47
CA GLY A 170 -4.99 14.58 7.77
C GLY A 170 -4.42 15.11 6.46
N SER A 171 -4.73 16.36 6.13
CA SER A 171 -4.24 17.03 4.92
C SER A 171 -2.81 17.57 5.04
N GLY A 172 -2.17 17.40 6.20
CA GLY A 172 -0.80 17.86 6.46
C GLY A 172 0.28 17.05 5.77
N PRO A 173 1.53 17.53 5.82
CA PRO A 173 2.67 16.78 5.32
C PRO A 173 3.09 15.67 6.31
N LEU A 174 3.64 14.60 5.76
CA LEU A 174 4.33 13.54 6.49
C LEU A 174 5.78 13.49 5.99
N GLU A 175 6.73 13.78 6.86
CA GLU A 175 8.14 13.79 6.49
C GLU A 175 8.64 12.40 6.10
N ALA A 176 8.35 11.40 6.94
CA ALA A 176 8.69 10.01 6.71
C ALA A 176 7.71 9.08 7.44
N PRO A 177 7.52 7.85 6.96
CA PRO A 177 6.86 6.80 7.72
C PRO A 177 7.57 6.53 9.06
N VAL A 178 6.83 6.05 10.05
CA VAL A 178 7.32 5.77 11.39
C VAL A 178 7.73 4.31 11.51
N VAL A 179 8.99 4.04 11.81
CA VAL A 179 9.47 2.68 12.07
C VAL A 179 8.83 2.16 13.35
N THR A 180 8.07 1.08 13.25
CA THR A 180 7.39 0.42 14.38
C THR A 180 8.04 -0.89 14.76
N LEU A 181 8.65 -1.60 13.78
CA LEU A 181 9.40 -2.82 14.00
C LEU A 181 10.68 -2.79 13.17
N ASP A 182 11.79 -3.12 13.82
CA ASP A 182 13.10 -3.28 13.19
C ASP A 182 13.87 -4.35 13.95
N ARG A 183 13.80 -5.59 13.46
CA ARG A 183 14.41 -6.72 14.17
C ARG A 183 14.64 -7.94 13.28
N ALA A 184 15.57 -8.78 13.69
CA ALA A 184 15.74 -10.11 13.11
C ALA A 184 14.67 -11.06 13.66
N LEU A 185 14.14 -11.91 12.78
CA LEU A 185 13.18 -12.97 13.12
C LEU A 185 13.69 -14.32 12.63
N SER A 186 13.51 -15.34 13.45
CA SER A 186 13.77 -16.73 13.04
C SER A 186 12.60 -17.29 12.25
N VAL A 187 12.89 -17.97 11.16
CA VAL A 187 11.90 -18.73 10.38
C VAL A 187 11.79 -20.12 11.00
N GLU A 188 10.61 -20.45 11.51
CA GLU A 188 10.32 -21.76 12.08
C GLU A 188 9.28 -22.48 11.24
N ASN A 189 9.52 -23.76 10.92
CA ASN A 189 8.56 -24.61 10.20
C ASN A 189 8.00 -24.00 8.90
N GLU A 190 8.83 -23.27 8.16
CA GLU A 190 8.42 -22.55 6.94
C GLU A 190 7.36 -21.46 7.18
N GLU A 191 7.15 -21.05 8.41
CA GLU A 191 6.23 -20.00 8.80
C GLU A 191 6.95 -18.90 9.56
N LEU A 192 6.52 -17.65 9.34
CA LEU A 192 6.95 -16.48 10.07
C LEU A 192 5.73 -15.67 10.46
N SER A 193 5.64 -15.29 11.72
CA SER A 193 4.58 -14.43 12.20
C SER A 193 5.11 -13.23 12.96
N PHE A 194 4.41 -12.11 12.86
CA PHE A 194 4.68 -10.91 13.62
C PHE A 194 3.40 -10.08 13.76
N THR A 195 3.41 -9.15 14.71
CA THR A 195 2.28 -8.28 14.99
C THR A 195 2.63 -6.86 14.63
N LEU A 196 1.80 -6.21 13.81
CA LEU A 196 1.81 -4.77 13.56
C LEU A 196 1.00 -4.10 14.67
N PRO A 197 1.61 -3.26 15.51
CA PRO A 197 0.93 -2.66 16.65
C PRO A 197 0.02 -1.52 16.21
N GLN A 198 -1.09 -1.33 16.93
CA GLN A 198 -1.95 -0.15 16.83
C GLN A 198 -2.29 0.28 15.39
N PHE A 199 -2.74 -0.66 14.58
CA PHE A 199 -3.11 -0.37 13.22
C PHE A 199 -4.48 0.33 13.17
N TYR A 200 -4.47 1.63 12.91
CA TYR A 200 -5.67 2.45 12.76
C TYR A 200 -6.26 2.30 11.34
N HIS A 201 -7.55 2.61 11.19
CA HIS A 201 -8.25 2.45 9.90
C HIS A 201 -7.75 3.39 8.80
N SER A 202 -7.24 4.56 9.16
CA SER A 202 -6.73 5.55 8.22
C SER A 202 -5.26 5.35 7.85
N ASP A 203 -4.55 4.50 8.59
CA ASP A 203 -3.13 4.27 8.40
C ASP A 203 -2.85 3.18 7.36
N ALA A 204 -1.66 3.24 6.77
CA ALA A 204 -1.10 2.14 6.02
C ALA A 204 0.18 1.62 6.70
N TYR A 205 0.56 0.39 6.36
CA TYR A 205 1.85 -0.18 6.74
C TYR A 205 2.64 -0.60 5.50
N ARG A 206 3.89 -0.22 5.50
CA ARG A 206 4.93 -0.79 4.64
C ARG A 206 5.72 -1.80 5.45
N VAL A 207 5.83 -3.02 4.95
CA VAL A 207 6.64 -4.06 5.59
C VAL A 207 7.66 -4.60 4.59
N VAL A 208 8.90 -4.72 5.02
CA VAL A 208 9.99 -5.30 4.25
C VAL A 208 10.63 -6.42 5.04
N LEU A 209 10.74 -7.58 4.43
CA LEU A 209 11.56 -8.67 4.94
C LEU A 209 12.72 -8.90 3.99
N SER A 210 13.93 -8.92 4.50
CA SER A 210 15.14 -9.12 3.71
C SER A 210 16.08 -10.10 4.39
N LEU A 211 16.95 -10.73 3.58
CA LEU A 211 17.98 -11.64 4.09
C LEU A 211 19.21 -10.89 4.61
N SER A 212 19.37 -9.63 4.28
CA SER A 212 20.67 -8.97 4.42
C SER A 212 20.69 -7.58 5.05
N GLU A 213 19.56 -6.89 5.23
CA GLU A 213 19.64 -5.48 5.63
C GLU A 213 18.61 -5.06 6.67
N PRO A 214 19.05 -4.28 7.70
CA PRO A 214 18.14 -3.55 8.61
C PRO A 214 17.32 -2.49 7.85
N CYS A 215 16.33 -1.92 8.53
CA CYS A 215 15.58 -0.78 8.01
C CYS A 215 16.54 0.32 7.55
N ARG A 216 16.62 0.53 6.23
CA ARG A 216 17.18 1.79 5.75
C ARG A 216 16.07 2.81 5.83
N ALA A 217 16.28 3.85 6.63
CA ALA A 217 15.37 5.00 6.62
C ALA A 217 15.15 5.45 5.18
N SER A 218 13.89 5.48 4.77
CA SER A 218 13.48 5.92 3.42
C SER A 218 13.71 7.44 3.34
N HIS A 219 14.90 7.85 2.89
CA HIS A 219 15.21 9.27 2.64
C HIS A 219 14.49 9.79 1.40
#